data_cc170c668177692923ed6c250cf1558f
#
_entry.id   cc170c668177692923ed6c250cf1558f
#
_cell.length_a   1.000
_cell.length_b   1.000
_cell.length_c   1.000
_cell.angle_alpha   90.00
_cell.angle_beta   90.00
_cell.angle_gamma   90.00
#
_symmetry.space_group_name_H-M   'P 1'
#
loop_
_entity.id
_entity.type
_entity.pdbx_description
1 polymer ?
#
loop_
_entity_poly.entity_id
_entity_poly.type
_entity_poly.pdbx_seq_one_letter_code
_entity_poly.pdbx_strand_id
1 'polypeptide(L)'
;MSDGGAWGPTRYLILGLGETTMAYVKGLFAMNVFVESVPHEATGWGDMWQGWWTTFYWGWWISWSPFVGVFVARVSRGRTVREFIFGVVGVSSLLSFVWIVAYGGTALWAELLGPGGVSEAVSANVSMALFATFEAMEVGAIGVVAGVLGTILVTTYFVTSSDSGTLVVATILSEGNENPMFRHRVIWGTFEGVVAAVLLVVGGSAALSTLQTAAIIAALPFSVIMVLMCVAIVRCLSREHHKDAVDGVVATQ
;
A
#
# COMPACT_ATOMS: atom_id res chain seq x y z
N MET A 1 -10.15 -18.92 32.47
CA MET A 1 -8.71 -19.10 32.77
C MET A 1 -8.05 -17.77 32.47
N SER A 2 -7.90 -16.97 33.52
CA SER A 2 -7.53 -15.55 33.48
C SER A 2 -6.04 -15.40 33.69
N ASP A 3 -5.24 -15.64 32.66
CA ASP A 3 -3.84 -15.18 32.63
C ASP A 3 -3.67 -13.97 31.73
N GLY A 4 -4.63 -13.04 31.81
CA GLY A 4 -4.55 -11.70 31.27
C GLY A 4 -3.64 -10.81 32.10
N GLY A 5 -2.41 -11.23 32.36
CA GLY A 5 -1.40 -10.33 32.92
C GLY A 5 -1.19 -9.16 31.98
N ALA A 6 -0.78 -8.00 32.50
CA ALA A 6 -0.53 -6.74 31.77
C ALA A 6 0.35 -6.85 30.51
N TRP A 7 0.88 -8.03 30.22
CA TRP A 7 1.74 -8.39 29.09
C TRP A 7 1.03 -9.24 27.99
N GLY A 8 -0.26 -9.57 28.14
CA GLY A 8 -0.98 -10.47 27.24
C GLY A 8 -0.89 -10.06 25.77
N PRO A 9 -1.34 -8.87 25.37
CA PRO A 9 -1.26 -8.44 23.98
C PRO A 9 0.18 -8.23 23.52
N THR A 10 1.05 -7.66 24.35
CA THR A 10 2.44 -7.38 23.99
C THR A 10 3.22 -8.65 23.68
N ARG A 11 3.08 -9.70 24.50
CA ARG A 11 3.72 -11.00 24.25
C ARG A 11 3.21 -11.63 22.95
N TYR A 12 1.90 -11.59 22.72
CA TYR A 12 1.29 -12.10 21.50
C TYR A 12 1.83 -11.39 20.26
N LEU A 13 1.95 -10.06 20.32
CA LEU A 13 2.47 -9.24 19.22
C LEU A 13 3.95 -9.50 18.93
N ILE A 14 4.80 -9.58 19.96
CA ILE A 14 6.24 -9.83 19.77
C ILE A 14 6.50 -11.21 19.19
N LEU A 15 5.86 -12.25 19.71
CA LEU A 15 5.98 -13.60 19.16
C LEU A 15 5.37 -13.69 17.76
N GLY A 16 4.20 -13.07 17.56
CA GLY A 16 3.52 -13.00 16.28
C GLY A 16 4.36 -12.31 15.21
N LEU A 17 5.10 -11.24 15.53
CA LEU A 17 5.97 -10.56 14.56
C LEU A 17 7.04 -11.51 13.99
N GLY A 18 7.68 -12.29 14.83
CA GLY A 18 8.69 -13.26 14.39
C GLY A 18 8.10 -14.39 13.56
N GLU A 19 7.03 -15.00 14.05
CA GLU A 19 6.36 -16.13 13.39
C GLU A 19 5.73 -15.73 12.05
N THR A 20 4.99 -14.64 12.02
CA THR A 20 4.33 -14.16 10.78
C THR A 20 5.33 -13.69 9.74
N THR A 21 6.41 -12.99 10.14
CA THR A 21 7.49 -12.61 9.22
C THR A 21 8.17 -13.84 8.63
N MET A 22 8.47 -14.85 9.45
CA MET A 22 9.07 -16.10 8.97
C MET A 22 8.12 -16.87 8.06
N ALA A 23 6.84 -16.95 8.41
CA ALA A 23 5.81 -17.59 7.59
C ALA A 23 5.65 -16.88 6.24
N TYR A 24 5.64 -15.54 6.25
CA TYR A 24 5.59 -14.74 5.03
C TYR A 24 6.79 -15.01 4.12
N VAL A 25 8.01 -14.97 4.65
CA VAL A 25 9.23 -15.20 3.85
C VAL A 25 9.24 -16.62 3.27
N LYS A 26 8.86 -17.63 4.06
CA LYS A 26 8.76 -19.02 3.60
C LYS A 26 7.66 -19.23 2.56
N GLY A 27 6.52 -18.55 2.73
CA GLY A 27 5.37 -18.64 1.85
C GLY A 27 5.44 -17.74 0.60
N LEU A 28 6.36 -16.77 0.58
CA LEU A 28 6.41 -15.72 -0.43
C LEU A 28 6.33 -16.24 -1.86
N PHE A 29 7.17 -17.21 -2.21
CA PHE A 29 7.20 -17.76 -3.55
C PHE A 29 5.93 -18.55 -3.88
N ALA A 30 5.49 -19.42 -2.97
CA ALA A 30 4.29 -20.24 -3.16
C ALA A 30 3.03 -19.39 -3.33
N MET A 31 2.89 -18.31 -2.56
CA MET A 31 1.74 -17.40 -2.66
C MET A 31 1.73 -16.56 -3.94
N ASN A 32 2.91 -16.18 -4.45
CA ASN A 32 2.99 -15.39 -5.68
C ASN A 32 2.72 -16.20 -6.95
N VAL A 33 2.96 -17.53 -6.92
CA VAL A 33 2.69 -18.43 -8.05
C VAL A 33 1.42 -19.27 -7.83
N PHE A 34 0.66 -18.97 -6.77
CA PHE A 34 -0.57 -19.69 -6.45
C PHE A 34 -1.60 -19.45 -7.56
N VAL A 35 -2.15 -20.55 -8.06
CA VAL A 35 -3.25 -20.56 -9.02
C VAL A 35 -4.41 -21.32 -8.39
N GLU A 36 -5.55 -20.67 -8.27
CA GLU A 36 -6.76 -21.27 -7.76
C GLU A 36 -7.31 -22.29 -8.79
N SER A 37 -7.10 -23.56 -8.50
CA SER A 37 -7.52 -24.66 -9.40
C SER A 37 -8.84 -25.31 -8.97
N VAL A 38 -9.37 -24.96 -7.80
CA VAL A 38 -10.59 -25.52 -7.23
C VAL A 38 -11.63 -24.41 -7.10
N PRO A 39 -12.90 -24.65 -7.54
CA PRO A 39 -13.95 -23.67 -7.34
C PRO A 39 -14.11 -23.31 -5.86
N HIS A 40 -14.34 -22.05 -5.62
CA HIS A 40 -14.46 -21.42 -4.30
C HIS A 40 -15.44 -22.12 -3.35
N GLU A 41 -16.57 -22.60 -3.87
CA GLU A 41 -17.57 -23.34 -3.09
C GLU A 41 -16.99 -24.54 -2.33
N ALA A 42 -15.91 -25.14 -2.84
CA ALA A 42 -15.24 -26.28 -2.21
C ALA A 42 -14.24 -25.88 -1.11
N THR A 43 -13.77 -24.63 -1.10
CA THR A 43 -12.74 -24.16 -0.14
C THR A 43 -13.33 -23.40 1.05
N GLY A 44 -14.59 -22.99 0.97
CA GLY A 44 -15.27 -22.20 2.01
C GLY A 44 -14.78 -20.76 2.15
N TRP A 45 -13.96 -20.28 1.22
CA TRP A 45 -13.47 -18.89 1.19
C TRP A 45 -14.43 -18.02 0.38
N GLY A 46 -15.00 -16.93 0.93
CA GLY A 46 -16.06 -16.07 0.38
C GLY A 46 -15.96 -15.76 -1.10
N ASP A 47 -15.05 -15.00 -1.59
CA ASP A 47 -14.82 -14.73 -3.00
C ASP A 47 -13.48 -15.34 -3.44
N MET A 48 -13.31 -15.56 -4.73
CA MET A 48 -12.10 -16.16 -5.26
C MET A 48 -10.85 -15.44 -4.75
N TRP A 49 -9.93 -16.17 -4.11
CA TRP A 49 -8.67 -15.62 -3.61
C TRP A 49 -7.90 -14.85 -4.68
N GLN A 50 -7.82 -15.37 -5.90
CA GLN A 50 -7.19 -14.68 -7.02
C GLN A 50 -7.92 -13.42 -7.43
N GLY A 51 -9.26 -13.38 -7.32
CA GLY A 51 -10.04 -12.18 -7.57
C GLY A 51 -9.62 -11.04 -6.66
N TRP A 52 -9.52 -11.30 -5.37
CA TRP A 52 -9.14 -10.29 -4.37
C TRP A 52 -7.66 -9.93 -4.40
N TRP A 53 -6.76 -10.92 -4.44
CA TRP A 53 -5.34 -10.65 -4.28
C TRP A 53 -4.64 -10.40 -5.61
N THR A 54 -4.88 -11.19 -6.64
CA THR A 54 -4.20 -11.03 -7.92
C THR A 54 -4.87 -9.95 -8.77
N THR A 55 -6.17 -10.05 -8.99
CA THR A 55 -6.86 -9.13 -9.89
C THR A 55 -7.06 -7.76 -9.25
N PHE A 56 -7.60 -7.73 -8.02
CA PHE A 56 -7.90 -6.46 -7.34
C PHE A 56 -6.64 -5.83 -6.75
N TYR A 57 -5.96 -6.48 -5.84
CA TYR A 57 -4.86 -5.87 -5.07
C TYR A 57 -3.64 -5.56 -5.94
N TRP A 58 -3.16 -6.53 -6.72
CA TRP A 58 -2.06 -6.28 -7.67
C TRP A 58 -2.46 -5.33 -8.78
N GLY A 59 -3.67 -5.46 -9.33
CA GLY A 59 -4.18 -4.55 -10.35
C GLY A 59 -4.20 -3.10 -9.86
N TRP A 60 -4.65 -2.86 -8.64
CA TRP A 60 -4.62 -1.54 -8.02
C TRP A 60 -3.19 -0.98 -7.92
N TRP A 61 -2.26 -1.75 -7.35
CA TRP A 61 -0.86 -1.31 -7.23
C TRP A 61 -0.19 -1.06 -8.58
N ILE A 62 -0.45 -1.88 -9.58
CA ILE A 62 0.06 -1.70 -10.94
C ILE A 62 -0.46 -0.40 -11.54
N SER A 63 -1.74 -0.11 -11.43
CA SER A 63 -2.34 1.14 -11.93
C SER A 63 -1.77 2.38 -11.25
N TRP A 64 -1.43 2.27 -9.97
CA TRP A 64 -0.89 3.37 -9.17
C TRP A 64 0.63 3.53 -9.34
N SER A 65 1.33 2.50 -9.77
CA SER A 65 2.80 2.47 -9.88
C SER A 65 3.42 3.60 -10.72
N PRO A 66 2.83 4.07 -11.86
CA PRO A 66 3.40 5.18 -12.62
C PRO A 66 3.44 6.48 -11.83
N PHE A 67 2.39 6.76 -11.05
CA PHE A 67 2.30 7.96 -10.22
C PHE A 67 3.34 7.93 -9.10
N VAL A 68 3.41 6.82 -8.38
CA VAL A 68 4.41 6.62 -7.32
C VAL A 68 5.81 6.65 -7.88
N GLY A 69 6.05 6.01 -9.03
CA GLY A 69 7.36 5.98 -9.69
C GLY A 69 7.88 7.37 -10.03
N VAL A 70 7.05 8.23 -10.61
CA VAL A 70 7.42 9.62 -10.92
C VAL A 70 7.70 10.43 -9.65
N PHE A 71 6.85 10.30 -8.63
CA PHE A 71 7.05 10.96 -7.36
C PHE A 71 8.34 10.53 -6.67
N VAL A 72 8.56 9.21 -6.55
CA VAL A 72 9.73 8.65 -5.87
C VAL A 72 11.01 8.98 -6.63
N ALA A 73 11.00 8.95 -7.96
CA ALA A 73 12.13 9.36 -8.79
C ALA A 73 12.53 10.83 -8.51
N ARG A 74 11.55 11.70 -8.32
CA ARG A 74 11.78 13.11 -8.02
C ARG A 74 12.45 13.34 -6.66
N VAL A 75 11.99 12.64 -5.62
CA VAL A 75 12.53 12.80 -4.25
C VAL A 75 13.83 12.04 -4.02
N SER A 76 14.18 11.14 -4.94
CA SER A 76 15.38 10.28 -4.83
C SER A 76 16.59 10.79 -5.63
N ARG A 77 16.54 12.02 -6.15
CA ARG A 77 17.65 12.61 -6.91
C ARG A 77 18.95 12.62 -6.11
N GLY A 78 20.03 12.26 -6.76
CA GLY A 78 21.37 12.24 -6.17
C GLY A 78 21.65 11.02 -5.28
N ARG A 79 20.73 10.07 -5.20
CA ARG A 79 20.92 8.81 -4.47
C ARG A 79 21.39 7.70 -5.40
N THR A 80 22.16 6.77 -4.85
CA THR A 80 22.53 5.57 -5.58
C THR A 80 21.34 4.62 -5.75
N VAL A 81 21.36 3.76 -6.78
CA VAL A 81 20.31 2.75 -7.01
C VAL A 81 20.14 1.83 -5.79
N ARG A 82 21.25 1.50 -5.12
CA ARG A 82 21.21 0.68 -3.90
C ARG A 82 20.46 1.37 -2.75
N GLU A 83 20.80 2.63 -2.47
CA GLU A 83 20.11 3.43 -1.44
C GLU A 83 18.63 3.61 -1.77
N PHE A 84 18.31 3.81 -3.06
CA PHE A 84 16.94 3.91 -3.53
C PHE A 84 16.15 2.64 -3.24
N ILE A 85 16.64 1.47 -3.67
CA ILE A 85 15.96 0.19 -3.47
C ILE A 85 15.80 -0.11 -1.98
N PHE A 86 16.86 0.07 -1.19
CA PHE A 86 16.81 -0.19 0.24
C PHE A 86 15.83 0.76 0.96
N GLY A 87 15.82 2.03 0.61
CA GLY A 87 14.91 3.01 1.20
C GLY A 87 13.46 2.77 0.83
N VAL A 88 13.18 2.58 -0.46
CA VAL A 88 11.79 2.45 -0.95
C VAL A 88 11.19 1.08 -0.62
N VAL A 89 11.95 0.00 -0.80
CA VAL A 89 11.43 -1.36 -0.57
C VAL A 89 11.72 -1.81 0.86
N GLY A 90 12.99 -1.73 1.31
CA GLY A 90 13.40 -2.31 2.58
C GLY A 90 12.77 -1.60 3.78
N VAL A 91 12.96 -0.29 3.89
CA VAL A 91 12.47 0.49 5.05
C VAL A 91 10.93 0.50 5.08
N SER A 92 10.28 0.71 3.94
CA SER A 92 8.82 0.75 3.88
C SER A 92 8.19 -0.60 4.20
N SER A 93 8.78 -1.72 3.73
CA SER A 93 8.30 -3.06 4.07
C SER A 93 8.46 -3.37 5.55
N LEU A 94 9.62 -3.02 6.15
CA LEU A 94 9.86 -3.23 7.57
C LEU A 94 8.84 -2.46 8.43
N LEU A 95 8.61 -1.19 8.11
CA LEU A 95 7.60 -0.38 8.80
C LEU A 95 6.20 -0.97 8.64
N SER A 96 5.86 -1.46 7.44
CA SER A 96 4.57 -2.11 7.19
C SER A 96 4.39 -3.37 8.02
N PHE A 97 5.42 -4.20 8.17
CA PHE A 97 5.34 -5.40 9.01
C PHE A 97 5.07 -5.03 10.47
N VAL A 98 5.79 -4.06 11.02
CA VAL A 98 5.56 -3.58 12.39
C VAL A 98 4.14 -3.03 12.54
N TRP A 99 3.68 -2.24 11.57
CA TRP A 99 2.35 -1.67 11.59
C TRP A 99 1.25 -2.72 11.53
N ILE A 100 1.34 -3.66 10.58
CA ILE A 100 0.35 -4.72 10.41
C ILE A 100 0.28 -5.62 11.65
N VAL A 101 1.43 -5.95 12.24
CA VAL A 101 1.45 -6.75 13.47
C VAL A 101 0.91 -5.96 14.65
N ALA A 102 1.27 -4.68 14.79
CA ALA A 102 0.79 -3.86 15.90
C ALA A 102 -0.75 -3.69 15.85
N TYR A 103 -1.30 -3.27 14.72
CA TYR A 103 -2.75 -3.03 14.61
C TYR A 103 -3.53 -4.29 14.29
N GLY A 104 -3.15 -5.03 13.26
CA GLY A 104 -3.83 -6.26 12.87
C GLY A 104 -3.70 -7.37 13.91
N GLY A 105 -2.51 -7.51 14.50
CA GLY A 105 -2.28 -8.45 15.59
C GLY A 105 -3.09 -8.11 16.85
N THR A 106 -3.24 -6.82 17.17
CA THR A 106 -4.08 -6.36 18.29
C THR A 106 -5.56 -6.65 18.02
N ALA A 107 -6.03 -6.41 16.79
CA ALA A 107 -7.39 -6.73 16.38
C ALA A 107 -7.69 -8.22 16.49
N LEU A 108 -6.77 -9.06 16.00
CA LEU A 108 -6.88 -10.52 16.11
C LEU A 108 -6.83 -10.99 17.58
N TRP A 109 -5.97 -10.41 18.39
CA TRP A 109 -5.93 -10.72 19.80
C TRP A 109 -7.24 -10.36 20.51
N ALA A 110 -7.80 -9.17 20.23
CA ALA A 110 -9.06 -8.73 20.79
C ALA A 110 -10.23 -9.65 20.36
N GLU A 111 -10.25 -10.08 19.10
CA GLU A 111 -11.28 -10.98 18.58
C GLU A 111 -11.18 -12.39 19.13
N LEU A 112 -9.97 -12.98 19.19
CA LEU A 112 -9.77 -14.40 19.53
C LEU A 112 -9.63 -14.64 21.03
N LEU A 113 -9.05 -13.72 21.76
CA LEU A 113 -8.66 -13.88 23.16
C LEU A 113 -9.21 -12.77 24.08
N GLY A 114 -9.77 -11.72 23.49
CA GLY A 114 -10.35 -10.57 24.18
C GLY A 114 -11.88 -10.53 24.12
N PRO A 115 -12.49 -9.34 24.21
CA PRO A 115 -13.95 -9.15 24.21
C PRO A 115 -14.65 -9.55 22.91
N GLY A 116 -13.94 -9.58 21.77
CA GLY A 116 -14.52 -9.82 20.44
C GLY A 116 -15.22 -8.60 19.86
N GLY A 117 -16.00 -8.81 18.78
CA GLY A 117 -16.82 -7.79 18.13
C GLY A 117 -16.14 -6.99 17.02
N VAL A 118 -14.83 -7.14 16.84
CA VAL A 118 -14.07 -6.48 15.76
C VAL A 118 -14.49 -7.04 14.40
N SER A 119 -14.64 -8.36 14.29
CA SER A 119 -15.04 -9.03 13.06
C SER A 119 -16.43 -8.60 12.58
N GLU A 120 -17.39 -8.44 13.50
CA GLU A 120 -18.73 -7.97 13.18
C GLU A 120 -18.71 -6.52 12.67
N ALA A 121 -17.99 -5.62 13.35
CA ALA A 121 -17.86 -4.23 12.95
C ALA A 121 -17.19 -4.09 11.57
N VAL A 122 -16.15 -4.89 11.29
CA VAL A 122 -15.44 -4.91 10.00
C VAL A 122 -16.33 -5.45 8.89
N SER A 123 -17.13 -6.49 9.16
CA SER A 123 -18.08 -7.06 8.20
C SER A 123 -19.19 -6.07 7.83
N ALA A 124 -19.62 -5.25 8.80
CA ALA A 124 -20.59 -4.18 8.55
C ALA A 124 -19.96 -3.01 7.76
N ASN A 125 -18.75 -2.60 8.12
CA ASN A 125 -18.02 -1.52 7.44
C ASN A 125 -16.52 -1.62 7.71
N VAL A 126 -15.76 -1.99 6.70
CA VAL A 126 -14.29 -2.13 6.78
C VAL A 126 -13.58 -0.87 7.27
N SER A 127 -14.13 0.33 6.97
CA SER A 127 -13.55 1.60 7.42
C SER A 127 -13.59 1.79 8.94
N MET A 128 -14.42 1.01 9.65
CA MET A 128 -14.51 1.06 11.11
C MET A 128 -13.47 0.19 11.82
N ALA A 129 -12.70 -0.62 11.08
CA ALA A 129 -11.76 -1.60 11.66
C ALA A 129 -10.82 -1.02 12.71
N LEU A 130 -10.22 0.15 12.45
CA LEU A 130 -9.32 0.81 13.39
C LEU A 130 -10.01 1.22 14.69
N PHE A 131 -11.19 1.82 14.57
CA PHE A 131 -11.96 2.31 15.72
C PHE A 131 -12.53 1.15 16.54
N ALA A 132 -13.06 0.13 15.88
CA ALA A 132 -13.55 -1.09 16.53
C ALA A 132 -12.44 -1.80 17.31
N THR A 133 -11.20 -1.80 16.78
CA THR A 133 -10.06 -2.35 17.49
C THR A 133 -9.76 -1.57 18.78
N PHE A 134 -9.80 -0.23 18.74
CA PHE A 134 -9.59 0.58 19.95
C PHE A 134 -10.71 0.40 20.97
N GLU A 135 -11.94 0.25 20.51
CA GLU A 135 -13.09 -0.01 21.38
C GLU A 135 -12.98 -1.37 22.08
N ALA A 136 -12.62 -2.42 21.32
CA ALA A 136 -12.45 -3.77 21.83
C ALA A 136 -11.27 -3.91 22.83
N MET A 137 -10.34 -2.97 22.84
CA MET A 137 -9.26 -2.93 23.82
C MET A 137 -9.70 -2.41 25.20
N GLU A 138 -10.91 -1.85 25.30
CA GLU A 138 -11.50 -1.31 26.54
C GLU A 138 -10.59 -0.30 27.30
N VAL A 139 -9.76 0.44 26.57
CA VAL A 139 -8.78 1.38 27.14
C VAL A 139 -9.38 2.75 27.51
N GLY A 140 -10.69 2.87 27.52
CA GLY A 140 -11.41 4.07 27.96
C GLY A 140 -11.00 5.35 27.25
N ALA A 141 -10.60 6.37 27.98
CA ALA A 141 -10.22 7.67 27.40
C ALA A 141 -9.01 7.59 26.45
N ILE A 142 -8.11 6.63 26.65
CA ILE A 142 -6.95 6.41 25.77
C ILE A 142 -7.43 5.97 24.38
N GLY A 143 -8.48 5.14 24.29
CA GLY A 143 -9.07 4.71 23.03
C GLY A 143 -9.65 5.89 22.24
N VAL A 144 -10.30 6.84 22.92
CA VAL A 144 -10.83 8.06 22.30
C VAL A 144 -9.69 8.92 21.75
N VAL A 145 -8.63 9.13 22.53
CA VAL A 145 -7.45 9.89 22.09
C VAL A 145 -6.79 9.21 20.90
N ALA A 146 -6.62 7.88 20.95
CA ALA A 146 -6.05 7.10 19.84
C ALA A 146 -6.92 7.19 18.57
N GLY A 147 -8.25 7.16 18.71
CA GLY A 147 -9.19 7.37 17.60
C GLY A 147 -9.07 8.75 16.96
N VAL A 148 -8.96 9.80 17.77
CA VAL A 148 -8.73 11.17 17.27
C VAL A 148 -7.38 11.28 16.55
N LEU A 149 -6.31 10.76 17.13
CA LEU A 149 -4.99 10.74 16.52
C LEU A 149 -4.99 9.92 15.22
N GLY A 150 -5.67 8.78 15.21
CA GLY A 150 -5.88 7.95 14.02
C GLY A 150 -6.59 8.73 12.91
N THR A 151 -7.64 9.47 13.24
CA THR A 151 -8.36 10.31 12.28
C THR A 151 -7.47 11.41 11.69
N ILE A 152 -6.70 12.08 12.53
CA ILE A 152 -5.73 13.11 12.08
C ILE A 152 -4.68 12.47 11.16
N LEU A 153 -4.17 11.31 11.54
CA LEU A 153 -3.15 10.58 10.77
C LEU A 153 -3.70 10.17 9.39
N VAL A 154 -4.89 9.59 9.32
CA VAL A 154 -5.56 9.21 8.06
C VAL A 154 -5.79 10.43 7.18
N THR A 155 -6.27 11.53 7.77
CA THR A 155 -6.47 12.80 7.05
C THR A 155 -5.17 13.35 6.48
N THR A 156 -4.11 13.36 7.28
CA THR A 156 -2.77 13.82 6.84
C THR A 156 -2.22 12.94 5.72
N TYR A 157 -2.41 11.63 5.84
CA TYR A 157 -2.00 10.67 4.81
C TYR A 157 -2.74 10.90 3.49
N PHE A 158 -4.05 11.13 3.55
CA PHE A 158 -4.85 11.46 2.39
C PHE A 158 -4.38 12.74 1.71
N VAL A 159 -4.20 13.82 2.48
CA VAL A 159 -3.75 15.13 1.96
C VAL A 159 -2.39 15.02 1.27
N THR A 160 -1.43 14.33 1.87
CA THR A 160 -0.09 14.15 1.29
C THR A 160 -0.11 13.28 0.04
N SER A 161 -0.97 12.27 -0.01
CA SER A 161 -1.14 11.41 -1.18
C SER A 161 -1.80 12.15 -2.34
N SER A 162 -2.83 12.95 -2.06
CA SER A 162 -3.52 13.77 -3.05
C SER A 162 -2.60 14.87 -3.61
N ASP A 163 -1.82 15.57 -2.77
CA ASP A 163 -0.84 16.56 -3.23
C ASP A 163 0.23 15.94 -4.15
N SER A 164 0.73 14.77 -3.78
CA SER A 164 1.70 14.02 -4.58
C SER A 164 1.11 13.56 -5.92
N GLY A 165 -0.10 13.01 -5.91
CA GLY A 165 -0.82 12.59 -7.11
C GLY A 165 -1.10 13.75 -8.06
N THR A 166 -1.62 14.85 -7.53
CA THR A 166 -1.89 16.10 -8.28
C THR A 166 -0.62 16.67 -8.93
N LEU A 167 0.51 16.64 -8.20
CA LEU A 167 1.79 17.08 -8.74
C LEU A 167 2.23 16.20 -9.93
N VAL A 168 2.09 14.88 -9.83
CA VAL A 168 2.44 13.96 -10.90
C VAL A 168 1.56 14.18 -12.13
N VAL A 169 0.24 14.29 -11.95
CA VAL A 169 -0.70 14.60 -13.05
C VAL A 169 -0.33 15.91 -13.73
N ALA A 170 -0.09 16.97 -12.95
CA ALA A 170 0.32 18.27 -13.48
C ALA A 170 1.66 18.21 -14.24
N THR A 171 2.62 17.40 -13.77
CA THR A 171 3.91 17.18 -14.44
C THR A 171 3.72 16.46 -15.79
N ILE A 172 2.93 15.39 -15.82
CA ILE A 172 2.65 14.64 -17.06
C ILE A 172 1.97 15.54 -18.09
N LEU A 173 0.97 16.32 -17.69
CA LEU A 173 0.22 17.21 -18.56
C LEU A 173 0.98 18.49 -18.97
N SER A 174 2.09 18.76 -18.32
CA SER A 174 3.03 19.84 -18.67
C SER A 174 4.26 19.32 -19.43
N GLU A 175 4.10 18.24 -20.20
CA GLU A 175 5.16 17.64 -21.02
C GLU A 175 6.42 17.25 -20.23
N GLY A 176 6.24 16.81 -18.98
CA GLY A 176 7.34 16.42 -18.10
C GLY A 176 8.01 17.59 -17.36
N ASN A 177 7.44 18.78 -17.38
CA ASN A 177 7.96 19.90 -16.61
C ASN A 177 7.89 19.58 -15.12
N GLU A 178 9.05 19.50 -14.47
CA GLU A 178 9.16 19.16 -13.06
C GLU A 178 8.60 20.21 -12.09
N ASN A 179 8.44 21.43 -12.57
CA ASN A 179 7.84 22.55 -11.83
C ASN A 179 6.61 23.07 -12.58
N PRO A 180 5.51 22.29 -12.64
CA PRO A 180 4.31 22.71 -13.31
C PRO A 180 3.73 23.97 -12.65
N MET A 181 3.07 24.82 -13.44
CA MET A 181 2.46 26.05 -12.94
C MET A 181 1.47 25.73 -11.81
N PHE A 182 1.48 26.53 -10.76
CA PHE A 182 0.61 26.37 -9.58
C PHE A 182 -0.88 26.21 -9.96
N ARG A 183 -1.35 26.97 -10.93
CA ARG A 183 -2.75 26.85 -11.40
C ARG A 183 -3.09 25.46 -11.98
N HIS A 184 -2.15 24.77 -12.63
CA HIS A 184 -2.40 23.40 -13.10
C HIS A 184 -2.62 22.45 -11.91
N ARG A 185 -1.82 22.58 -10.85
CA ARG A 185 -2.00 21.80 -9.63
C ARG A 185 -3.35 22.09 -8.96
N VAL A 186 -3.74 23.36 -8.87
CA VAL A 186 -5.04 23.74 -8.28
C VAL A 186 -6.20 23.18 -9.11
N ILE A 187 -6.15 23.29 -10.43
CA ILE A 187 -7.22 22.79 -11.31
C ILE A 187 -7.38 21.28 -11.14
N TRP A 188 -6.28 20.53 -11.20
CA TRP A 188 -6.34 19.07 -11.11
C TRP A 188 -6.69 18.58 -9.71
N GLY A 189 -6.16 19.19 -8.66
CA GLY A 189 -6.55 18.86 -7.29
C GLY A 189 -8.01 19.16 -6.98
N THR A 190 -8.53 20.28 -7.50
CA THR A 190 -9.97 20.60 -7.40
C THR A 190 -10.81 19.59 -8.18
N PHE A 191 -10.39 19.21 -9.39
CA PHE A 191 -11.10 18.22 -10.20
C PHE A 191 -11.14 16.86 -9.53
N GLU A 192 -10.02 16.39 -8.96
CA GLU A 192 -9.94 15.18 -8.16
C GLU A 192 -10.94 15.20 -6.99
N GLY A 193 -10.95 16.28 -6.22
CA GLY A 193 -11.89 16.45 -5.11
C GLY A 193 -13.36 16.48 -5.54
N VAL A 194 -13.67 17.16 -6.65
CA VAL A 194 -15.03 17.20 -7.21
C VAL A 194 -15.47 15.81 -7.67
N VAL A 195 -14.62 15.10 -8.39
CA VAL A 195 -14.92 13.72 -8.84
C VAL A 195 -15.17 12.80 -7.64
N ALA A 196 -14.32 12.86 -6.62
CA ALA A 196 -14.50 12.08 -5.40
C ALA A 196 -15.82 12.42 -4.70
N ALA A 197 -16.15 13.70 -4.55
CA ALA A 197 -17.39 14.16 -3.92
C ALA A 197 -18.63 13.70 -4.71
N VAL A 198 -18.61 13.86 -6.03
CA VAL A 198 -19.73 13.42 -6.89
C VAL A 198 -19.93 11.92 -6.78
N LEU A 199 -18.85 11.13 -6.83
CA LEU A 199 -18.92 9.68 -6.70
C LEU A 199 -19.50 9.26 -5.35
N LEU A 200 -19.09 9.88 -4.25
CA LEU A 200 -19.61 9.59 -2.92
C LEU A 200 -21.11 9.94 -2.80
N VAL A 201 -21.53 11.08 -3.33
CA VAL A 201 -22.92 11.54 -3.23
C VAL A 201 -23.85 10.73 -4.12
N VAL A 202 -23.44 10.44 -5.37
CA VAL A 202 -24.30 9.78 -6.37
C VAL A 202 -24.28 8.26 -6.23
N GLY A 203 -23.11 7.69 -5.94
CA GLY A 203 -22.90 6.24 -6.00
C GLY A 203 -22.93 5.54 -4.63
N GLY A 204 -22.86 6.26 -3.52
CA GLY A 204 -22.79 5.65 -2.19
C GLY A 204 -21.68 4.59 -2.10
N SER A 205 -21.99 3.44 -1.49
CA SER A 205 -21.05 2.30 -1.38
C SER A 205 -20.64 1.69 -2.73
N ALA A 206 -21.53 1.73 -3.73
CA ALA A 206 -21.27 1.20 -5.06
C ALA A 206 -20.28 2.06 -5.88
N ALA A 207 -20.18 3.37 -5.56
CA ALA A 207 -19.26 4.27 -6.27
C ALA A 207 -17.79 3.90 -6.04
N LEU A 208 -17.45 3.54 -4.82
CA LEU A 208 -16.09 3.14 -4.48
C LEU A 208 -15.68 1.88 -5.24
N SER A 209 -16.52 0.86 -5.29
CA SER A 209 -16.26 -0.38 -6.03
C SER A 209 -16.15 -0.14 -7.53
N THR A 210 -16.96 0.76 -8.10
CA THR A 210 -16.90 1.13 -9.52
C THR A 210 -15.57 1.83 -9.84
N LEU A 211 -15.13 2.77 -9.00
CA LEU A 211 -13.84 3.45 -9.16
C LEU A 211 -12.65 2.48 -9.05
N GLN A 212 -12.71 1.56 -8.10
CA GLN A 212 -11.73 0.50 -7.95
C GLN A 212 -11.66 -0.40 -9.19
N THR A 213 -12.81 -0.79 -9.74
CA THR A 213 -12.88 -1.58 -10.98
C THR A 213 -12.28 -0.84 -12.17
N ALA A 214 -12.56 0.45 -12.32
CA ALA A 214 -11.96 1.28 -13.36
C ALA A 214 -10.44 1.37 -13.23
N ALA A 215 -9.92 1.51 -12.01
CA ALA A 215 -8.48 1.49 -11.74
C ALA A 215 -7.83 0.15 -12.13
N ILE A 216 -8.48 -0.98 -11.84
CA ILE A 216 -7.99 -2.32 -12.19
C ILE A 216 -7.93 -2.52 -13.70
N ILE A 217 -8.93 -2.03 -14.46
CA ILE A 217 -8.92 -2.11 -15.93
C ILE A 217 -7.69 -1.39 -16.50
N ALA A 218 -7.30 -0.25 -15.93
CA ALA A 218 -6.09 0.46 -16.32
C ALA A 218 -4.80 -0.31 -16.01
N ALA A 219 -4.82 -1.26 -15.09
CA ALA A 219 -3.63 -2.06 -14.73
C ALA A 219 -3.11 -2.90 -15.91
N LEU A 220 -3.99 -3.38 -16.79
CA LEU A 220 -3.57 -4.24 -17.90
C LEU A 220 -2.57 -3.54 -18.84
N PRO A 221 -2.85 -2.36 -19.42
CA PRO A 221 -1.86 -1.66 -20.24
C PRO A 221 -0.63 -1.22 -19.43
N PHE A 222 -0.79 -0.83 -18.18
CA PHE A 222 0.35 -0.46 -17.32
C PHE A 222 1.25 -1.64 -17.01
N SER A 223 0.74 -2.86 -16.88
CA SER A 223 1.57 -4.04 -16.67
C SER A 223 2.56 -4.28 -17.83
N VAL A 224 2.11 -4.09 -19.06
CA VAL A 224 2.97 -4.17 -20.25
C VAL A 224 4.05 -3.08 -20.20
N ILE A 225 3.68 -1.86 -19.90
CA ILE A 225 4.62 -0.73 -19.77
C ILE A 225 5.65 -1.04 -18.67
N MET A 226 5.23 -1.56 -17.51
CA MET A 226 6.14 -1.93 -16.42
C MET A 226 7.16 -2.99 -16.84
N VAL A 227 6.77 -4.01 -17.59
CA VAL A 227 7.71 -5.01 -18.12
C VAL A 227 8.72 -4.36 -19.05
N LEU A 228 8.27 -3.48 -19.95
CA LEU A 228 9.16 -2.73 -20.84
C LEU A 228 10.11 -1.83 -20.05
N MET A 229 9.64 -1.18 -18.99
CA MET A 229 10.48 -0.38 -18.09
C MET A 229 11.53 -1.22 -17.38
N CYS A 230 11.21 -2.41 -16.90
CA CYS A 230 12.19 -3.33 -16.30
C CYS A 230 13.31 -3.68 -17.30
N VAL A 231 12.95 -3.99 -18.54
CA VAL A 231 13.93 -4.26 -19.60
C VAL A 231 14.79 -3.01 -19.90
N ALA A 232 14.17 -1.84 -19.94
CA ALA A 232 14.87 -0.58 -20.18
C ALA A 232 15.89 -0.26 -19.07
N ILE A 233 15.50 -0.44 -17.79
CA ILE A 233 16.37 -0.22 -16.62
C ILE A 233 17.59 -1.16 -16.68
N VAL A 234 17.37 -2.46 -16.89
CA VAL A 234 18.47 -3.44 -16.97
C VAL A 234 19.43 -3.08 -18.10
N ARG A 235 18.92 -2.69 -19.29
CA ARG A 235 19.74 -2.26 -20.40
C ARG A 235 20.52 -0.97 -20.11
N CYS A 236 19.90 0.00 -19.45
CA CYS A 236 20.52 1.26 -19.08
C CYS A 236 21.68 1.03 -18.11
N LEU A 237 21.45 0.33 -17.03
CA LEU A 237 22.46 0.01 -16.01
C LEU A 237 23.62 -0.82 -16.59
N SER A 238 23.32 -1.78 -17.47
CA SER A 238 24.36 -2.57 -18.14
C SER A 238 25.25 -1.71 -19.05
N ARG A 239 24.68 -0.72 -19.73
CA ARG A 239 25.44 0.22 -20.58
C ARG A 239 26.32 1.16 -19.77
N GLU A 240 25.80 1.69 -18.65
CA GLU A 240 26.58 2.54 -17.75
C GLU A 240 27.75 1.78 -17.15
N HIS A 241 27.50 0.59 -16.62
CA HIS A 241 28.56 -0.26 -16.08
C HIS A 241 29.67 -0.57 -17.11
N HIS A 242 29.28 -0.78 -18.36
CA HIS A 242 30.26 -1.04 -19.44
C HIS A 242 31.08 0.21 -19.77
N LYS A 243 30.49 1.41 -19.77
CA LYS A 243 31.21 2.67 -19.97
C LYS A 243 32.20 2.93 -18.85
N ASP A 244 31.79 2.81 -17.61
CA ASP A 244 32.66 3.00 -16.43
C ASP A 244 33.87 2.03 -16.47
N ALA A 245 33.65 0.79 -16.90
CA ALA A 245 34.70 -0.19 -17.04
C ALA A 245 35.71 0.19 -18.15
N VAL A 246 35.26 0.75 -19.27
CA VAL A 246 36.13 1.21 -20.38
C VAL A 246 36.88 2.46 -19.96
N ASP A 247 36.22 3.45 -19.36
CA ASP A 247 36.83 4.70 -18.92
C ASP A 247 37.87 4.46 -17.80
N GLY A 248 37.59 3.51 -16.89
CA GLY A 248 38.52 3.08 -15.85
C GLY A 248 39.80 2.43 -16.41
N VAL A 249 39.70 1.70 -17.51
CA VAL A 249 40.88 1.09 -18.22
C VAL A 249 41.70 2.15 -18.94
N VAL A 250 41.07 3.16 -19.54
CA VAL A 250 41.76 4.26 -20.23
C VAL A 250 42.48 5.18 -19.25
N ALA A 251 41.93 5.40 -18.04
CA ALA A 251 42.55 6.24 -17.02
C ALA A 251 43.78 5.62 -16.34
N THR A 252 44.03 4.33 -16.53
CA THR A 252 45.16 3.59 -15.95
C THR A 252 46.31 3.34 -16.94
N GLN A 253 46.24 3.81 -18.19
CA GLN A 253 47.28 3.84 -19.18
C GLN A 253 47.87 5.25 -19.34
#